data_a4d83aa479b8b9281a7d08177a9edffc
#
_entry.id   a4d83aa479b8b9281a7d08177a9edffc
#
_cell.length_a   1.000
_cell.length_b   1.000
_cell.length_c   1.000
_cell.angle_alpha   90.00
_cell.angle_beta   90.00
_cell.angle_gamma   90.00
#
_symmetry.space_group_name_H-M   'P 1'
#
loop_
_entity.id
_entity.type
_entity.pdbx_description
1 polymer ?
#
loop_
_entity_poly.entity_id
_entity_poly.type
_entity_poly.pdbx_seq_one_letter_code
_entity_poly.pdbx_strand_id
1 'polypeptide(L)'
;MNERQLIARVIAGDRLAGRTLYDTHAPRVYSLAYRLSGDAEKAREVTQDTFIRAFSRLAQFRGDAAFSTWLHRIVVTVVSNARRSEVRIAREVALDEAHSIEMTAPEAEPDLKESIARAVDNLSEAYRTTLILHDIEGYTHAEIASMLGVPEGTCKSRLSAARAQLREQLAAFKE
;
A
#
# COMPACT_ATOMS: atom_id res chain seq x y z
N MET A 1 5.20 -24.01 -16.41
CA MET A 1 3.73 -23.80 -16.18
C MET A 1 3.52 -22.30 -16.13
N ASN A 2 2.62 -21.74 -16.92
CA ASN A 2 2.37 -20.31 -16.90
C ASN A 2 1.39 -19.93 -15.78
N GLU A 3 1.37 -18.66 -15.40
CA GLU A 3 0.56 -18.14 -14.29
C GLU A 3 -0.95 -18.39 -14.47
N ARG A 4 -1.47 -18.26 -15.70
CA ARG A 4 -2.88 -18.56 -16.00
C ARG A 4 -3.27 -20.01 -15.73
N GLN A 5 -2.38 -20.97 -16.08
CA GLN A 5 -2.59 -22.39 -15.78
C GLN A 5 -2.57 -22.63 -14.27
N LEU A 6 -1.67 -21.96 -13.54
CA LEU A 6 -1.60 -22.03 -12.10
C LEU A 6 -2.89 -21.53 -11.44
N ILE A 7 -3.38 -20.37 -11.87
CA ILE A 7 -4.65 -19.80 -11.39
C ILE A 7 -5.83 -20.75 -11.66
N ALA A 8 -5.92 -21.31 -12.86
CA ALA A 8 -6.99 -22.26 -13.19
C ALA A 8 -6.97 -23.50 -12.27
N ARG A 9 -5.79 -24.03 -11.92
CA ARG A 9 -5.65 -25.15 -10.97
C ARG A 9 -6.08 -24.76 -9.57
N VAL A 10 -5.76 -23.54 -9.12
CA VAL A 10 -6.22 -23.03 -7.81
C VAL A 10 -7.73 -22.97 -7.77
N ILE A 11 -8.38 -22.45 -8.82
CA ILE A 11 -9.84 -22.37 -8.92
C ILE A 11 -10.46 -23.79 -8.90
N ALA A 12 -9.77 -24.77 -9.47
CA ALA A 12 -10.17 -26.17 -9.43
C ALA A 12 -9.90 -26.88 -8.06
N GLY A 13 -9.40 -26.14 -7.05
CA GLY A 13 -9.18 -26.66 -5.71
C GLY A 13 -7.80 -27.25 -5.45
N ASP A 14 -6.83 -27.08 -6.36
CA ASP A 14 -5.47 -27.57 -6.18
C ASP A 14 -4.70 -26.75 -5.14
N ARG A 15 -4.52 -27.32 -3.95
CA ARG A 15 -3.85 -26.68 -2.81
C ARG A 15 -2.36 -26.42 -3.05
N LEU A 16 -1.67 -27.28 -3.80
CA LEU A 16 -0.25 -27.08 -4.14
C LEU A 16 -0.09 -25.93 -5.12
N ALA A 17 -0.98 -25.82 -6.11
CA ALA A 17 -1.01 -24.67 -6.99
C ALA A 17 -1.28 -23.36 -6.21
N GLY A 18 -2.18 -23.40 -5.23
CA GLY A 18 -2.45 -22.26 -4.34
C GLY A 18 -1.22 -21.84 -3.54
N ARG A 19 -0.49 -22.81 -2.98
CA ARG A 19 0.77 -22.55 -2.28
C ARG A 19 1.81 -21.91 -3.20
N THR A 20 1.99 -22.45 -4.40
CA THR A 20 2.93 -21.90 -5.38
C THR A 20 2.58 -20.46 -5.77
N LEU A 21 1.29 -20.16 -5.98
CA LEU A 21 0.82 -18.83 -6.31
C LEU A 21 1.10 -17.84 -5.15
N TYR A 22 0.83 -18.26 -3.92
CA TYR A 22 1.15 -17.48 -2.72
C TYR A 22 2.66 -17.22 -2.62
N ASP A 23 3.48 -18.25 -2.63
CA ASP A 23 4.94 -18.13 -2.45
C ASP A 23 5.59 -17.24 -3.53
N THR A 24 5.03 -17.25 -4.75
CA THR A 24 5.50 -16.41 -5.87
C THR A 24 5.22 -14.93 -5.64
N HIS A 25 4.05 -14.57 -5.09
CA HIS A 25 3.60 -13.19 -5.02
C HIS A 25 3.69 -12.55 -3.62
N ALA A 26 3.74 -13.36 -2.55
CA ALA A 26 3.74 -12.87 -1.17
C ALA A 26 4.89 -11.87 -0.87
N PRO A 27 6.13 -12.04 -1.35
CA PRO A 27 7.19 -11.07 -1.09
C PRO A 27 6.88 -9.67 -1.66
N ARG A 28 6.30 -9.60 -2.87
CA ARG A 28 5.94 -8.32 -3.49
C ARG A 28 4.74 -7.67 -2.81
N VAL A 29 3.73 -8.46 -2.47
CA VAL A 29 2.54 -8.00 -1.72
C VAL A 29 2.97 -7.45 -0.37
N TYR A 30 3.83 -8.17 0.37
CA TYR A 30 4.37 -7.69 1.65
C TYR A 30 5.16 -6.39 1.49
N SER A 31 6.03 -6.32 0.48
CA SER A 31 6.83 -5.11 0.22
C SER A 31 5.96 -3.88 -0.04
N LEU A 32 4.90 -4.01 -0.85
CA LEU A 32 3.95 -2.93 -1.09
C LEU A 32 3.16 -2.59 0.18
N ALA A 33 2.68 -3.61 0.90
CA ALA A 33 1.96 -3.41 2.16
C ALA A 33 2.81 -2.65 3.18
N TYR A 34 4.09 -3.02 3.32
CA TYR A 34 5.03 -2.34 4.21
C TYR A 34 5.26 -0.88 3.82
N ARG A 35 5.49 -0.60 2.54
CA ARG A 35 5.65 0.79 2.05
C ARG A 35 4.42 1.65 2.32
N LEU A 36 3.22 1.06 2.20
CA LEU A 36 1.97 1.78 2.42
C LEU A 36 1.64 1.96 3.90
N SER A 37 1.94 0.98 4.76
CA SER A 37 1.60 1.02 6.20
C SER A 37 2.68 1.64 7.08
N GLY A 38 3.97 1.54 6.67
CA GLY A 38 5.10 1.96 7.49
C GLY A 38 5.42 1.02 8.68
N ASP A 39 4.70 -0.09 8.82
CA ASP A 39 4.76 -0.99 9.97
C ASP A 39 4.82 -2.45 9.53
N ALA A 40 5.73 -3.24 10.14
CA ALA A 40 5.97 -4.62 9.73
C ALA A 40 4.83 -5.57 10.14
N GLU A 41 4.20 -5.36 11.29
CA GLU A 41 3.07 -6.18 11.74
C GLU A 41 1.85 -5.91 10.89
N LYS A 42 1.51 -4.63 10.66
CA LYS A 42 0.44 -4.24 9.74
C LYS A 42 0.68 -4.78 8.34
N ALA A 43 1.92 -4.77 7.86
CA ALA A 43 2.25 -5.32 6.54
C ALA A 43 1.99 -6.83 6.46
N ARG A 44 2.25 -7.59 7.54
CA ARG A 44 1.93 -9.02 7.61
C ARG A 44 0.41 -9.25 7.57
N GLU A 45 -0.34 -8.51 8.39
CA GLU A 45 -1.81 -8.57 8.42
C GLU A 45 -2.42 -8.23 7.06
N VAL A 46 -1.98 -7.13 6.44
CA VAL A 46 -2.41 -6.72 5.11
C VAL A 46 -2.09 -7.78 4.06
N THR A 47 -0.91 -8.41 4.15
CA THR A 47 -0.52 -9.49 3.23
C THR A 47 -1.45 -10.68 3.38
N GLN A 48 -1.71 -11.13 4.60
CA GLN A 48 -2.63 -12.23 4.88
C GLN A 48 -4.04 -11.92 4.37
N ASP A 49 -4.59 -10.76 4.73
CA ASP A 49 -5.93 -10.33 4.29
C ASP A 49 -6.04 -10.22 2.77
N THR A 50 -4.97 -9.73 2.12
CA THR A 50 -4.89 -9.64 0.67
C THR A 50 -5.06 -11.02 0.03
N PHE A 51 -4.34 -12.03 0.50
CA PHE A 51 -4.43 -13.38 -0.06
C PHE A 51 -5.75 -14.08 0.28
N ILE A 52 -6.30 -13.88 1.47
CA ILE A 52 -7.65 -14.38 1.82
C ILE A 52 -8.68 -13.83 0.82
N ARG A 53 -8.65 -12.51 0.56
CA ARG A 53 -9.56 -11.86 -0.40
C ARG A 53 -9.26 -12.27 -1.84
N ALA A 54 -7.98 -12.39 -2.20
CA ALA A 54 -7.58 -12.82 -3.53
C ALA A 54 -8.09 -14.22 -3.84
N PHE A 55 -7.85 -15.20 -2.97
CA PHE A 55 -8.29 -16.56 -3.18
C PHE A 55 -9.81 -16.70 -3.18
N SER A 56 -10.53 -15.99 -2.31
CA SER A 56 -12.00 -15.99 -2.31
C SER A 56 -12.62 -15.40 -3.58
N ARG A 57 -11.88 -14.55 -4.31
CA ARG A 57 -12.35 -13.87 -5.53
C ARG A 57 -11.57 -14.28 -6.78
N LEU A 58 -10.75 -15.34 -6.69
CA LEU A 58 -9.87 -15.71 -7.78
C LEU A 58 -10.62 -16.07 -9.07
N ALA A 59 -11.81 -16.64 -8.95
CA ALA A 59 -12.70 -16.92 -10.08
C ALA A 59 -13.17 -15.65 -10.82
N GLN A 60 -13.08 -14.48 -10.19
CA GLN A 60 -13.45 -13.18 -10.80
C GLN A 60 -12.27 -12.53 -11.54
N PHE A 61 -11.06 -13.09 -11.41
CA PHE A 61 -9.89 -12.58 -12.13
C PHE A 61 -10.01 -12.90 -13.62
N ARG A 62 -10.23 -11.87 -14.44
CA ARG A 62 -10.45 -12.01 -15.90
C ARG A 62 -9.15 -12.07 -16.71
N GLY A 63 -8.02 -11.69 -16.14
CA GLY A 63 -6.75 -11.62 -16.87
C GLY A 63 -6.59 -10.38 -17.76
N ASP A 64 -7.42 -9.33 -17.57
CA ASP A 64 -7.34 -8.05 -18.28
C ASP A 64 -6.07 -7.25 -17.90
N ALA A 65 -5.50 -7.56 -16.75
CA ALA A 65 -4.22 -7.04 -16.27
C ALA A 65 -3.36 -8.20 -15.73
N ALA A 66 -2.09 -7.93 -15.43
CA ALA A 66 -1.24 -8.89 -14.73
C ALA A 66 -1.84 -9.26 -13.35
N PHE A 67 -1.67 -10.50 -12.92
CA PHE A 67 -2.18 -10.95 -11.63
C PHE A 67 -1.58 -10.14 -10.46
N SER A 68 -0.31 -9.74 -10.56
CA SER A 68 0.34 -8.83 -9.61
C SER A 68 -0.38 -7.48 -9.51
N THR A 69 -0.79 -6.90 -10.63
CA THR A 69 -1.56 -5.65 -10.66
C THR A 69 -2.92 -5.82 -9.97
N TRP A 70 -3.58 -6.94 -10.19
CA TRP A 70 -4.85 -7.26 -9.52
C TRP A 70 -4.67 -7.44 -8.01
N LEU A 71 -3.59 -8.12 -7.57
CA LEU A 71 -3.23 -8.23 -6.15
C LEU A 71 -2.94 -6.85 -5.53
N HIS A 72 -2.19 -5.98 -6.22
CA HIS A 72 -1.85 -4.66 -5.71
C HIS A 72 -3.12 -3.78 -5.50
N ARG A 73 -4.14 -3.91 -6.33
CA ARG A 73 -5.46 -3.27 -6.08
C ARG A 73 -6.08 -3.73 -4.77
N ILE A 74 -5.97 -5.03 -4.48
CA ILE A 74 -6.49 -5.59 -3.23
C ILE A 74 -5.68 -5.05 -2.05
N VAL A 75 -4.34 -5.02 -2.13
CA VAL A 75 -3.46 -4.43 -1.08
C VAL A 75 -3.88 -3.01 -0.76
N VAL A 76 -3.99 -2.14 -1.77
CA VAL A 76 -4.39 -0.73 -1.58
C VAL A 76 -5.75 -0.63 -0.90
N THR A 77 -6.72 -1.47 -1.30
CA THR A 77 -8.04 -1.49 -0.67
C THR A 77 -7.98 -1.94 0.78
N VAL A 78 -7.18 -2.97 1.10
CA VAL A 78 -7.01 -3.48 2.47
C VAL A 78 -6.38 -2.42 3.36
N VAL A 79 -5.28 -1.78 2.92
CA VAL A 79 -4.60 -0.72 3.67
C VAL A 79 -5.54 0.46 3.94
N SER A 80 -6.24 0.95 2.90
CA SER A 80 -7.18 2.07 3.06
C SER A 80 -8.32 1.76 4.05
N ASN A 81 -8.83 0.53 4.03
CA ASN A 81 -9.87 0.11 4.97
C ASN A 81 -9.35 0.00 6.40
N ALA A 82 -8.16 -0.56 6.61
CA ALA A 82 -7.52 -0.67 7.92
C ALA A 82 -7.32 0.72 8.55
N ARG A 83 -6.76 1.67 7.78
CA ARG A 83 -6.57 3.06 8.25
C ARG A 83 -7.88 3.77 8.59
N ARG A 84 -8.92 3.62 7.77
CA ARG A 84 -10.24 4.21 8.09
C ARG A 84 -10.79 3.65 9.39
N SER A 85 -10.62 2.37 9.64
CA SER A 85 -11.03 1.72 10.91
C SER A 85 -10.25 2.28 12.09
N GLU A 86 -8.92 2.43 11.97
CA GLU A 86 -8.07 3.03 13.02
C GLU A 86 -8.48 4.46 13.35
N VAL A 87 -8.70 5.30 12.32
CA VAL A 87 -9.13 6.69 12.53
C VAL A 87 -10.51 6.76 13.20
N ARG A 88 -11.42 5.83 12.85
CA ARG A 88 -12.74 5.76 13.50
C ARG A 88 -12.61 5.39 14.97
N ILE A 89 -11.84 4.34 15.28
CA ILE A 89 -11.60 3.90 16.66
C ILE A 89 -10.92 5.01 17.45
N ALA A 90 -9.89 5.66 16.91
CA ALA A 90 -9.20 6.75 17.58
C ALA A 90 -10.13 7.94 17.88
N ARG A 91 -11.09 8.25 16.99
CA ARG A 91 -12.12 9.28 17.24
C ARG A 91 -13.10 8.86 18.31
N GLU A 92 -13.53 7.60 18.33
CA GLU A 92 -14.42 7.07 19.36
C GLU A 92 -13.73 7.11 20.74
N VAL A 93 -12.46 6.74 20.83
CA VAL A 93 -11.66 6.79 22.07
C VAL A 93 -11.34 8.24 22.48
N ALA A 94 -11.02 9.13 21.54
CA ALA A 94 -10.73 10.53 21.84
C ALA A 94 -11.96 11.34 22.33
N LEU A 95 -13.16 10.83 22.13
CA LEU A 95 -14.38 11.39 22.73
C LEU A 95 -14.51 11.01 24.22
N ASP A 96 -13.83 9.94 24.65
CA ASP A 96 -13.83 9.47 26.05
C ASP A 96 -12.60 9.97 26.85
N GLU A 97 -11.47 10.30 26.22
CA GLU A 97 -10.25 10.74 26.90
C GLU A 97 -9.53 11.87 26.13
N ALA A 98 -9.54 13.08 26.66
CA ALA A 98 -8.69 14.19 26.24
C ALA A 98 -7.25 13.97 26.74
N HIS A 99 -6.45 13.17 26.05
CA HIS A 99 -5.01 13.07 26.29
C HIS A 99 -4.24 13.18 24.99
N SER A 100 -3.49 14.25 24.85
CA SER A 100 -2.50 14.47 23.80
C SER A 100 -1.28 13.59 24.06
N ILE A 101 -0.95 12.69 23.14
CA ILE A 101 0.32 11.99 23.15
C ILE A 101 1.33 12.88 22.43
N GLU A 102 2.22 13.50 23.19
CA GLU A 102 3.43 14.12 22.65
C GLU A 102 4.38 13.01 22.17
N MET A 103 4.61 12.95 20.88
CA MET A 103 5.70 12.15 20.33
C MET A 103 7.01 12.89 20.55
N THR A 104 7.81 12.41 21.52
CA THR A 104 9.21 12.81 21.68
C THR A 104 10.03 12.28 20.51
N ALA A 105 10.62 13.19 19.74
CA ALA A 105 11.58 12.84 18.70
C ALA A 105 12.91 12.36 19.32
N PRO A 106 13.57 11.32 18.80
CA PRO A 106 14.92 10.93 19.23
C PRO A 106 15.93 11.97 18.72
N GLU A 107 16.81 12.44 19.59
CA GLU A 107 17.96 13.29 19.29
C GLU A 107 19.12 12.48 18.69
N ALA A 108 19.02 12.12 17.43
CA ALA A 108 20.16 11.72 16.61
C ALA A 108 19.97 12.35 15.25
N GLU A 109 21.05 12.86 14.62
CA GLU A 109 20.95 13.34 13.23
C GLU A 109 20.45 12.18 12.36
N PRO A 110 19.23 12.29 11.80
CA PRO A 110 18.63 11.18 11.09
C PRO A 110 19.41 10.97 9.78
N ASP A 111 19.81 9.71 9.52
CA ASP A 111 20.31 9.31 8.22
C ASP A 111 19.29 9.72 7.11
N LEU A 112 19.80 10.09 5.95
CA LEU A 112 18.96 10.48 4.79
C LEU A 112 17.82 9.46 4.52
N LYS A 113 18.12 8.17 4.67
CA LYS A 113 17.13 7.09 4.51
C LYS A 113 16.01 7.18 5.53
N GLU A 114 16.31 7.45 6.77
CA GLU A 114 15.33 7.61 7.85
C GLU A 114 14.51 8.88 7.65
N SER A 115 15.15 9.95 7.22
CA SER A 115 14.49 11.22 6.90
C SER A 115 13.53 11.09 5.72
N ILE A 116 13.89 10.34 4.67
CA ILE A 116 12.99 10.03 3.56
C ILE A 116 11.79 9.21 4.05
N ALA A 117 12.03 8.18 4.86
CA ALA A 117 10.95 7.35 5.40
C ALA A 117 9.96 8.20 6.22
N ARG A 118 10.45 9.04 7.13
CA ARG A 118 9.61 9.97 7.92
C ARG A 118 8.86 10.95 7.04
N ALA A 119 9.51 11.52 6.02
CA ALA A 119 8.89 12.47 5.10
C ALA A 119 7.75 11.80 4.30
N VAL A 120 7.92 10.55 3.87
CA VAL A 120 6.87 9.77 3.23
C VAL A 120 5.74 9.45 4.20
N ASP A 121 6.06 9.12 5.46
CA ASP A 121 5.07 8.83 6.50
C ASP A 121 4.24 10.06 6.90
N ASN A 122 4.78 11.26 6.78
CA ASN A 122 4.07 12.52 7.00
C ASN A 122 3.13 12.91 5.86
N LEU A 123 3.21 12.27 4.69
CA LEU A 123 2.26 12.52 3.61
C LEU A 123 0.86 12.03 3.98
N SER A 124 -0.16 12.73 3.49
CA SER A 124 -1.52 12.19 3.55
C SER A 124 -1.59 10.82 2.85
N GLU A 125 -2.53 9.96 3.27
CA GLU A 125 -2.70 8.62 2.67
C GLU A 125 -2.82 8.68 1.14
N ALA A 126 -3.61 9.64 0.63
CA ALA A 126 -3.82 9.80 -0.80
C ALA A 126 -2.54 10.17 -1.56
N TYR A 127 -1.70 11.03 -0.98
CA TYR A 127 -0.43 11.44 -1.56
C TYR A 127 0.61 10.32 -1.49
N ARG A 128 0.75 9.69 -0.34
CA ARG A 128 1.65 8.55 -0.12
C ARG A 128 1.34 7.40 -1.06
N THR A 129 0.07 6.98 -1.13
CA THR A 129 -0.35 5.89 -2.01
C THR A 129 -0.06 6.19 -3.47
N THR A 130 -0.37 7.41 -3.94
CA THR A 130 -0.12 7.79 -5.33
C THR A 130 1.37 7.83 -5.64
N LEU A 131 2.19 8.38 -4.73
CA LEU A 131 3.66 8.42 -4.85
C LEU A 131 4.26 7.02 -4.93
N ILE A 132 3.89 6.13 -4.00
CA ILE A 132 4.43 4.77 -3.95
C ILE A 132 4.06 4.00 -5.21
N LEU A 133 2.80 4.06 -5.65
CA LEU A 133 2.35 3.36 -6.84
C LEU A 133 3.04 3.88 -8.11
N HIS A 134 3.28 5.19 -8.22
CA HIS A 134 3.92 5.76 -9.39
C HIS A 134 5.44 5.64 -9.37
N ASP A 135 6.08 6.16 -8.31
CA ASP A 135 7.54 6.35 -8.29
C ASP A 135 8.31 5.10 -7.87
N ILE A 136 7.67 4.17 -7.15
CA ILE A 136 8.31 2.94 -6.67
C ILE A 136 7.81 1.72 -7.43
N GLU A 137 6.49 1.57 -7.62
CA GLU A 137 5.92 0.41 -8.29
C GLU A 137 5.84 0.59 -9.82
N GLY A 138 6.02 1.82 -10.34
CA GLY A 138 6.12 2.11 -11.76
C GLY A 138 4.78 2.12 -12.51
N TYR A 139 3.65 2.27 -11.82
CA TYR A 139 2.33 2.38 -12.46
C TYR A 139 2.13 3.73 -13.13
N THR A 140 1.47 3.73 -14.28
CA THR A 140 1.03 4.95 -14.97
C THR A 140 -0.10 5.64 -14.21
N HIS A 141 -0.30 6.93 -14.46
CA HIS A 141 -1.42 7.67 -13.86
C HIS A 141 -2.79 7.04 -14.19
N ALA A 142 -2.96 6.51 -15.39
CA ALA A 142 -4.20 5.84 -15.81
C ALA A 142 -4.45 4.55 -15.01
N GLU A 143 -3.41 3.74 -14.79
CA GLU A 143 -3.50 2.52 -13.97
C GLU A 143 -3.81 2.86 -12.52
N ILE A 144 -3.12 3.85 -11.93
CA ILE A 144 -3.38 4.32 -10.57
C ILE A 144 -4.80 4.85 -10.44
N ALA A 145 -5.26 5.66 -11.39
CA ALA A 145 -6.64 6.17 -11.43
C ALA A 145 -7.65 5.03 -11.39
N SER A 146 -7.43 4.00 -12.21
CA SER A 146 -8.25 2.78 -12.21
C SER A 146 -8.17 2.00 -10.90
N MET A 147 -7.00 1.93 -10.26
CA MET A 147 -6.81 1.26 -8.95
C MET A 147 -7.55 1.97 -7.83
N LEU A 148 -7.47 3.30 -7.79
CA LEU A 148 -7.99 4.14 -6.70
C LEU A 148 -9.45 4.59 -6.93
N GLY A 149 -10.01 4.38 -8.13
CA GLY A 149 -11.35 4.84 -8.49
C GLY A 149 -11.45 6.37 -8.55
N VAL A 150 -10.41 7.05 -9.01
CA VAL A 150 -10.34 8.52 -9.11
C VAL A 150 -9.98 8.95 -10.53
N PRO A 151 -10.28 10.20 -10.94
CA PRO A 151 -9.84 10.72 -12.24
C PRO A 151 -8.31 10.74 -12.38
N GLU A 152 -7.79 10.52 -13.59
CA GLU A 152 -6.34 10.56 -13.86
C GLU A 152 -5.71 11.92 -13.50
N GLY A 153 -6.41 13.03 -13.73
CA GLY A 153 -5.98 14.36 -13.33
C GLY A 153 -5.78 14.49 -11.82
N THR A 154 -6.59 13.78 -11.03
CA THR A 154 -6.43 13.72 -9.56
C THR A 154 -5.14 12.99 -9.18
N CYS A 155 -4.77 11.92 -9.88
CA CYS A 155 -3.49 11.24 -9.65
C CYS A 155 -2.31 12.15 -9.95
N LYS A 156 -2.36 12.89 -11.07
CA LYS A 156 -1.31 13.85 -11.45
C LYS A 156 -1.14 14.96 -10.40
N SER A 157 -2.24 15.55 -9.94
CA SER A 157 -2.19 16.60 -8.91
C SER A 157 -1.70 16.08 -7.57
N ARG A 158 -2.13 14.88 -7.14
CA ARG A 158 -1.66 14.24 -5.90
C ARG A 158 -0.17 13.94 -5.95
N LEU A 159 0.35 13.42 -7.05
CA LEU A 159 1.77 13.14 -7.21
C LEU A 159 2.60 14.42 -7.18
N SER A 160 2.15 15.47 -7.87
CA SER A 160 2.81 16.78 -7.86
C SER A 160 2.87 17.37 -6.44
N ALA A 161 1.75 17.33 -5.71
CA ALA A 161 1.68 17.79 -4.33
C ALA A 161 2.55 16.96 -3.37
N ALA A 162 2.53 15.62 -3.50
CA ALA A 162 3.36 14.73 -2.71
C ALA A 162 4.87 15.04 -2.89
N ARG A 163 5.30 15.19 -4.14
CA ARG A 163 6.70 15.54 -4.45
C ARG A 163 7.09 16.94 -3.97
N ALA A 164 6.15 17.89 -3.97
CA ALA A 164 6.40 19.24 -3.43
C ALA A 164 6.62 19.18 -1.92
N GLN A 165 5.76 18.48 -1.18
CA GLN A 165 5.90 18.30 0.27
C GLN A 165 7.19 17.56 0.65
N LEU A 166 7.57 16.51 -0.11
CA LEU A 166 8.84 15.82 0.13
C LEU A 166 10.05 16.72 -0.09
N ARG A 167 10.05 17.56 -1.16
CA ARG A 167 11.13 18.51 -1.40
C ARG A 167 11.26 19.53 -0.28
N GLU A 168 10.16 19.98 0.29
CA GLU A 168 10.15 20.90 1.42
C GLU A 168 10.70 20.25 2.68
N GLN A 169 10.22 19.06 3.03
CA GLN A 169 10.66 18.31 4.22
C GLN A 169 12.12 17.86 4.13
N LEU A 170 12.65 17.61 2.93
CA LEU A 170 14.01 17.17 2.69
C LEU A 170 14.95 18.31 2.25
N ALA A 171 14.54 19.57 2.39
CA ALA A 171 15.35 20.72 1.94
C ALA A 171 16.71 20.81 2.65
N ALA A 172 16.78 20.39 3.92
CA ALA A 172 18.01 20.37 4.72
C ALA A 172 19.11 19.41 4.19
N PHE A 173 18.73 18.44 3.33
CA PHE A 173 19.67 17.45 2.74
C PHE A 173 20.13 17.81 1.32
N LYS A 174 19.95 19.07 0.89
CA LYS A 174 20.31 19.52 -0.47
C LYS A 174 21.70 20.15 -0.58
N GLU A 175 22.53 20.09 0.48
CA GLU A 175 23.92 20.56 0.43
C GLU A 175 24.87 19.48 -0.09
#